data_78dc90f95d76354fc6300176f1261a9e
#
_entry.id   78dc90f95d76354fc6300176f1261a9e
#
_cell.length_a   1.000
_cell.length_b   1.000
_cell.length_c   1.000
_cell.angle_alpha   90.00
_cell.angle_beta   90.00
_cell.angle_gamma   90.00
#
_symmetry.space_group_name_H-M   'P 1'
#
loop_
_entity.id
_entity.type
_entity.pdbx_description
1 polymer ?
#
loop_
_entity_poly.entity_id
_entity_poly.type
_entity_poly.pdbx_seq_one_letter_code
_entity_poly.pdbx_strand_id
1 'polypeptide(L)'
;METQSPGKARVLIFSSRNIDGNAHYRCPHFEFEDIICKIDSAELFAPKADVSSLRFSFATRLAYRTPITLNPGIHGLSDRGRYDVFFTICAFPQNLLMFSGVSNFRDISKTSVCLLDELWIADIAKHRHFLRILEKFDVVLLYYSQTVKPLSELIKRRCSFLPPGIDAISFCPYPDPVQRVIDVYSIGRRSQITHQKLLEWARETRRFYLYDTIRGSQTIDSKEHRAALANIIRRSRYFIVNPGKIDDPSQRGQQIEIGNRYFEGAAAGAIMIGERPANEAFETLFEWPDAVTRVPYNSSDIDMVIKDLDADPERQERIRRTGVVQALTRHDWVYRWEAVLKSAGLAPLQAAEERKVRLRKLAEIASQG
;
A
#
# COMPACT_ATOMS: atom_id res chain seq x y z
N MET A 1 -12.65 34.42 13.41
CA MET A 1 -11.85 33.22 13.02
C MET A 1 -10.42 33.53 13.41
N GLU A 2 -10.01 33.10 14.58
CA GLU A 2 -8.61 33.20 15.02
C GLU A 2 -7.75 32.26 14.17
N THR A 3 -6.87 32.83 13.38
CA THR A 3 -5.80 32.08 12.71
C THR A 3 -4.88 31.54 13.79
N GLN A 4 -5.04 30.28 14.17
CA GLN A 4 -4.04 29.58 14.98
C GLN A 4 -2.70 29.70 14.26
N SER A 5 -1.72 30.28 14.94
CA SER A 5 -0.30 30.21 14.61
C SER A 5 0.03 28.76 14.25
N PRO A 6 0.73 28.44 13.15
CA PRO A 6 1.07 27.06 12.81
C PRO A 6 1.91 26.48 13.96
N GLY A 7 1.26 25.65 14.79
CA GLY A 7 1.92 24.94 15.86
C GLY A 7 3.06 24.12 15.28
N LYS A 8 4.17 24.02 16.00
CA LYS A 8 5.35 23.24 15.60
C LYS A 8 4.90 21.81 15.26
N ALA A 9 5.26 21.31 14.05
CA ALA A 9 4.93 19.95 13.64
C ALA A 9 5.44 18.94 14.68
N ARG A 10 4.60 17.96 15.04
CA ARG A 10 4.98 16.89 15.97
C ARG A 10 5.51 15.63 15.27
N VAL A 11 5.28 15.52 13.97
CA VAL A 11 5.70 14.40 13.13
C VAL A 11 6.61 14.89 12.03
N LEU A 12 7.76 14.24 11.85
CA LEU A 12 8.60 14.40 10.67
C LEU A 12 8.46 13.15 9.80
N ILE A 13 7.93 13.31 8.59
CA ILE A 13 7.89 12.24 7.59
C ILE A 13 9.11 12.37 6.69
N PHE A 14 9.97 11.34 6.70
CA PHE A 14 11.07 11.22 5.74
C PHE A 14 10.57 10.41 4.54
N SER A 15 10.36 11.10 3.42
CA SER A 15 9.80 10.53 2.21
C SER A 15 10.85 10.24 1.14
N SER A 16 10.75 9.11 0.47
CA SER A 16 11.62 8.75 -0.66
C SER A 16 11.17 9.33 -2.01
N ARG A 17 10.15 10.19 -2.07
CA ARG A 17 9.52 10.72 -3.31
C ARG A 17 10.52 11.24 -4.34
N ASN A 18 11.56 11.95 -3.91
CA ASN A 18 12.55 12.55 -4.80
C ASN A 18 13.78 11.65 -5.03
N ILE A 19 13.81 10.46 -4.44
CA ILE A 19 14.93 9.50 -4.54
C ILE A 19 14.56 8.37 -5.48
N ASP A 20 13.39 7.77 -5.25
CA ASP A 20 13.01 6.52 -5.86
C ASP A 20 12.17 6.68 -7.14
N GLY A 21 11.84 7.92 -7.52
CA GLY A 21 10.96 8.23 -8.65
C GLY A 21 9.49 7.85 -8.41
N ASN A 22 8.67 8.06 -9.42
CA ASN A 22 7.20 7.92 -9.36
C ASN A 22 6.71 6.58 -9.96
N ALA A 23 7.32 5.46 -9.58
CA ALA A 23 6.82 4.15 -10.00
C ALA A 23 5.41 3.90 -9.41
N HIS A 24 4.50 3.35 -10.21
CA HIS A 24 3.09 3.18 -9.85
C HIS A 24 2.89 2.42 -8.53
N TYR A 25 3.71 1.42 -8.24
CA TYR A 25 3.63 0.63 -7.00
C TYR A 25 3.98 1.43 -5.73
N ARG A 26 4.59 2.62 -5.87
CA ARG A 26 4.92 3.52 -4.74
C ARG A 26 3.84 4.54 -4.44
N CYS A 27 2.92 4.76 -5.37
CA CYS A 27 1.84 5.73 -5.19
C CYS A 27 1.01 5.51 -3.92
N PRO A 28 0.73 4.27 -3.45
CA PRO A 28 0.07 4.05 -2.16
C PRO A 28 0.87 4.56 -0.95
N HIS A 29 2.21 4.50 -0.97
CA HIS A 29 3.04 5.06 0.10
C HIS A 29 2.90 6.58 0.17
N PHE A 30 2.97 7.24 -0.98
CA PHE A 30 2.82 8.69 -1.07
C PHE A 30 1.40 9.14 -0.71
N GLU A 31 0.38 8.33 -1.05
CA GLU A 31 -1.00 8.53 -0.62
C GLU A 31 -1.10 8.49 0.91
N PHE A 32 -0.44 7.51 1.56
CA PHE A 32 -0.42 7.41 3.01
C PHE A 32 0.25 8.62 3.66
N GLU A 33 1.45 9.01 3.19
CA GLU A 33 2.14 10.22 3.66
C GLU A 33 1.29 11.48 3.51
N ASP A 34 0.59 11.64 2.38
CA ASP A 34 -0.30 12.76 2.13
C ASP A 34 -1.53 12.77 3.07
N ILE A 35 -2.05 11.60 3.40
CA ILE A 35 -3.14 11.48 4.38
C ILE A 35 -2.64 11.84 5.78
N ILE A 36 -1.45 11.38 6.19
CA ILE A 36 -0.86 11.78 7.47
C ILE A 36 -0.73 13.30 7.56
N CYS A 37 -0.24 13.97 6.51
CA CYS A 37 -0.14 15.43 6.47
C CYS A 37 -1.51 16.14 6.58
N LYS A 38 -2.61 15.48 6.23
CA LYS A 38 -3.96 16.03 6.35
C LYS A 38 -4.60 15.81 7.72
N ILE A 39 -4.23 14.74 8.41
CA ILE A 39 -4.89 14.31 9.65
C ILE A 39 -4.02 14.47 10.89
N ASP A 40 -2.77 14.88 10.71
CA ASP A 40 -1.82 15.11 11.78
C ASP A 40 -0.99 16.39 11.54
N SER A 41 -0.34 16.90 12.60
CA SER A 41 0.62 18.00 12.50
C SER A 41 1.97 17.45 12.03
N ALA A 42 2.09 17.21 10.73
CA ALA A 42 3.23 16.57 10.11
C ALA A 42 3.96 17.49 9.13
N GLU A 43 5.30 17.44 9.19
CA GLU A 43 6.19 18.00 8.20
C GLU A 43 6.72 16.90 7.29
N LEU A 44 6.59 17.06 5.97
CA LEU A 44 7.10 16.12 5.00
C LEU A 44 8.45 16.61 4.45
N PHE A 45 9.49 15.82 4.68
CA PHE A 45 10.82 16.04 4.13
C PHE A 45 11.14 14.99 3.08
N ALA A 46 11.31 15.42 1.84
CA ALA A 46 11.66 14.57 0.71
C ALA A 46 13.01 15.02 0.14
N PRO A 47 14.14 14.45 0.60
CA PRO A 47 15.47 14.81 0.11
C PRO A 47 15.62 14.43 -1.35
N LYS A 48 16.47 15.17 -2.07
CA LYS A 48 16.91 14.79 -3.41
C LYS A 48 18.18 13.95 -3.29
N ALA A 49 18.29 12.93 -4.12
CA ALA A 49 19.52 12.16 -4.29
C ALA A 49 19.66 11.77 -5.76
N ASP A 50 20.90 11.79 -6.23
CA ASP A 50 21.24 11.26 -7.55
C ASP A 50 21.52 9.76 -7.44
N VAL A 51 20.47 8.95 -7.68
CA VAL A 51 20.54 7.49 -7.66
C VAL A 51 21.40 6.92 -8.81
N SER A 52 21.68 7.72 -9.85
CA SER A 52 22.54 7.34 -10.96
C SER A 52 24.02 7.57 -10.67
N SER A 53 24.34 8.27 -9.58
CA SER A 53 25.72 8.62 -9.23
C SER A 53 26.57 7.39 -8.93
N LEU A 54 27.85 7.48 -9.22
CA LEU A 54 28.86 6.47 -8.85
C LEU A 54 28.89 6.23 -7.34
N ARG A 55 28.69 7.30 -6.54
CA ARG A 55 28.61 7.24 -5.08
C ARG A 55 27.46 6.36 -4.61
N PHE A 56 26.26 6.55 -5.18
CA PHE A 56 25.08 5.74 -4.83
C PHE A 56 25.31 4.26 -5.19
N SER A 57 25.80 4.01 -6.41
CA SER A 57 26.10 2.64 -6.88
C SER A 57 27.16 1.97 -6.02
N PHE A 58 28.22 2.68 -5.65
CA PHE A 58 29.30 2.15 -4.79
C PHE A 58 28.79 1.83 -3.38
N ALA A 59 28.08 2.77 -2.74
CA ALA A 59 27.51 2.57 -1.41
C ALA A 59 26.57 1.36 -1.37
N THR A 60 25.72 1.20 -2.39
CA THR A 60 24.80 0.08 -2.51
C THR A 60 25.54 -1.25 -2.68
N ARG A 61 26.55 -1.32 -3.58
CA ARG A 61 27.35 -2.54 -3.79
C ARG A 61 28.12 -2.95 -2.55
N LEU A 62 28.68 -1.97 -1.82
CA LEU A 62 29.38 -2.21 -0.57
C LEU A 62 28.45 -2.81 0.49
N ALA A 63 27.26 -2.24 0.67
CA ALA A 63 26.25 -2.70 1.63
C ALA A 63 25.70 -4.10 1.29
N TYR A 64 25.69 -4.53 0.02
CA TYR A 64 25.36 -5.91 -0.33
C TYR A 64 26.40 -6.93 0.13
N ARG A 65 27.67 -6.53 0.21
CA ARG A 65 28.79 -7.46 0.46
C ARG A 65 29.35 -7.38 1.87
N THR A 66 29.17 -6.23 2.54
CA THR A 66 29.77 -5.95 3.85
C THR A 66 28.78 -5.27 4.76
N PRO A 67 28.99 -5.29 6.08
CA PRO A 67 28.19 -4.53 7.04
C PRO A 67 28.45 -3.01 7.02
N ILE A 68 29.38 -2.55 6.17
CA ILE A 68 29.72 -1.13 6.05
C ILE A 68 28.66 -0.43 5.23
N THR A 69 28.00 0.56 5.83
CA THR A 69 27.00 1.39 5.17
C THR A 69 27.53 2.83 5.03
N LEU A 70 27.64 3.27 3.80
CA LEU A 70 28.07 4.63 3.48
C LEU A 70 26.87 5.50 3.06
N ASN A 71 26.97 6.81 3.33
CA ASN A 71 25.99 7.76 2.83
C ASN A 71 25.94 7.74 1.29
N PRO A 72 24.82 7.36 0.67
CA PRO A 72 24.70 7.26 -0.79
C PRO A 72 24.59 8.62 -1.49
N GLY A 73 24.77 9.73 -0.80
CA GLY A 73 24.66 11.09 -1.34
C GLY A 73 23.41 11.83 -0.87
N ILE A 74 22.80 11.38 0.23
CA ILE A 74 21.64 12.06 0.81
C ILE A 74 22.11 13.11 1.82
N HIS A 75 21.65 14.34 1.65
CA HIS A 75 21.94 15.43 2.58
C HIS A 75 21.03 15.35 3.80
N GLY A 76 21.62 15.58 4.96
CA GLY A 76 21.01 15.32 6.26
C GLY A 76 19.89 16.27 6.67
N LEU A 77 19.34 16.00 7.83
CA LEU A 77 18.29 16.74 8.52
C LEU A 77 18.88 17.90 9.38
N SER A 78 19.93 18.62 8.89
CA SER A 78 20.54 19.71 9.63
C SER A 78 19.51 20.81 9.95
N ASP A 79 19.62 21.38 11.15
CA ASP A 79 18.88 22.54 11.65
C ASP A 79 17.35 22.40 11.75
N ARG A 80 16.84 21.16 11.91
CA ARG A 80 15.42 20.92 12.14
C ARG A 80 15.05 20.90 13.63
N GLY A 81 13.80 21.22 13.88
CA GLY A 81 13.27 21.20 15.23
C GLY A 81 13.21 19.80 15.85
N ARG A 82 12.65 19.69 17.07
CA ARG A 82 12.37 18.40 17.71
C ARG A 82 10.93 17.98 17.40
N TYR A 83 10.79 16.66 17.11
CA TYR A 83 9.52 16.03 16.80
C TYR A 83 9.19 14.96 17.85
N ASP A 84 7.91 14.62 17.98
CA ASP A 84 7.53 13.46 18.80
C ASP A 84 7.81 12.17 18.02
N VAL A 85 7.53 12.15 16.70
CA VAL A 85 7.76 11.00 15.83
C VAL A 85 8.56 11.36 14.59
N PHE A 86 9.57 10.57 14.29
CA PHE A 86 10.16 10.41 12.97
C PHE A 86 9.53 9.19 12.30
N PHE A 87 8.91 9.37 11.14
CA PHE A 87 8.25 8.31 10.38
C PHE A 87 8.81 8.19 8.97
N THR A 88 9.01 6.97 8.51
CA THR A 88 9.44 6.70 7.13
C THR A 88 8.84 5.42 6.58
N ILE A 89 8.62 5.39 5.26
CA ILE A 89 8.22 4.21 4.51
C ILE A 89 9.35 3.83 3.55
N CYS A 90 9.85 2.61 3.68
CA CYS A 90 10.82 2.01 2.77
C CYS A 90 10.11 0.98 1.90
N ALA A 91 10.09 1.21 0.58
CA ALA A 91 9.49 0.26 -0.35
C ALA A 91 10.27 -1.07 -0.39
N PHE A 92 11.61 -0.99 -0.28
CA PHE A 92 12.52 -2.14 -0.32
C PHE A 92 13.64 -2.01 0.71
N PRO A 93 14.31 -3.10 1.09
CA PRO A 93 15.44 -3.07 2.02
C PRO A 93 16.57 -2.11 1.63
N GLN A 94 16.82 -1.93 0.32
CA GLN A 94 17.87 -1.03 -0.16
C GLN A 94 17.58 0.44 0.19
N ASN A 95 16.31 0.82 0.35
CA ASN A 95 15.95 2.18 0.77
C ASN A 95 16.47 2.52 2.16
N LEU A 96 16.71 1.52 3.01
CA LEU A 96 17.29 1.71 4.34
C LEU A 96 18.69 2.36 4.29
N LEU A 97 19.42 2.22 3.17
CA LEU A 97 20.73 2.85 3.02
C LEU A 97 20.67 4.37 3.12
N MET A 98 19.51 4.99 2.86
CA MET A 98 19.29 6.44 3.04
C MET A 98 19.65 6.91 4.46
N PHE A 99 19.42 6.07 5.47
CA PHE A 99 19.67 6.37 6.88
C PHE A 99 21.15 6.23 7.29
N SER A 100 22.02 5.87 6.38
CA SER A 100 23.47 5.99 6.58
C SER A 100 23.96 7.43 6.41
N GLY A 101 23.18 8.27 5.70
CA GLY A 101 23.45 9.71 5.54
C GLY A 101 22.63 10.61 6.45
N VAL A 102 21.64 10.06 7.13
CA VAL A 102 20.68 10.78 7.99
C VAL A 102 20.70 10.14 9.37
N SER A 103 21.88 10.16 10.04
CA SER A 103 22.05 9.46 11.33
C SER A 103 21.44 10.19 12.52
N ASN A 104 21.16 11.49 12.39
CA ASN A 104 20.67 12.34 13.48
C ASN A 104 19.15 12.35 13.66
N PHE A 105 18.39 11.49 12.95
CA PHE A 105 16.92 11.43 13.12
C PHE A 105 16.49 11.05 14.55
N ARG A 106 17.32 10.31 15.27
CA ARG A 106 17.10 9.97 16.69
C ARG A 106 17.31 11.15 17.65
N ASP A 107 18.17 12.10 17.27
CA ASP A 107 18.46 13.27 18.10
C ASP A 107 17.34 14.31 18.02
N ILE A 108 16.61 14.30 16.90
CA ILE A 108 15.53 15.25 16.60
C ILE A 108 14.13 14.69 16.85
N SER A 109 14.00 13.41 17.20
CA SER A 109 12.70 12.78 17.47
C SER A 109 12.72 11.96 18.77
N LYS A 110 11.57 11.88 19.47
CA LYS A 110 11.42 11.04 20.66
C LYS A 110 11.30 9.56 20.29
N THR A 111 10.59 9.27 19.20
CA THR A 111 10.37 7.91 18.69
C THR A 111 10.58 7.87 17.20
N SER A 112 11.32 6.89 16.72
CA SER A 112 11.57 6.65 15.30
C SER A 112 10.86 5.39 14.84
N VAL A 113 10.06 5.51 13.77
CA VAL A 113 9.24 4.43 13.21
C VAL A 113 9.62 4.22 11.75
N CYS A 114 9.99 3.00 11.40
CA CYS A 114 10.22 2.59 10.01
C CYS A 114 9.18 1.54 9.60
N LEU A 115 8.48 1.81 8.53
CA LEU A 115 7.60 0.86 7.85
C LEU A 115 8.32 0.33 6.61
N LEU A 116 8.56 -0.97 6.56
CA LEU A 116 9.15 -1.66 5.40
C LEU A 116 8.03 -2.41 4.66
N ASP A 117 7.88 -2.11 3.37
CA ASP A 117 6.84 -2.71 2.55
C ASP A 117 7.29 -4.09 2.02
N GLU A 118 8.05 -4.13 0.96
CA GLU A 118 8.33 -5.37 0.25
C GLU A 118 9.60 -6.04 0.77
N LEU A 119 9.42 -7.03 1.64
CA LEU A 119 10.50 -7.91 2.09
C LEU A 119 10.03 -9.38 2.06
N TRP A 120 10.54 -10.14 1.12
CA TRP A 120 10.31 -11.59 1.03
C TRP A 120 11.26 -12.34 1.97
N ILE A 121 10.78 -13.43 2.58
CA ILE A 121 11.59 -14.27 3.47
C ILE A 121 12.83 -14.77 2.74
N ALA A 122 12.69 -15.18 1.48
CA ALA A 122 13.79 -15.64 0.64
C ALA A 122 14.89 -14.57 0.43
N ASP A 123 14.53 -13.29 0.52
CA ASP A 123 15.46 -12.18 0.30
C ASP A 123 16.14 -11.68 1.59
N ILE A 124 15.73 -12.15 2.78
CA ILE A 124 16.29 -11.69 4.06
C ILE A 124 17.80 -11.88 4.12
N ALA A 125 18.30 -13.08 3.77
CA ALA A 125 19.74 -13.35 3.81
C ALA A 125 20.54 -12.44 2.87
N LYS A 126 20.02 -12.19 1.68
CA LYS A 126 20.63 -11.29 0.67
C LYS A 126 20.70 -9.86 1.15
N HIS A 127 19.70 -9.39 1.88
CA HIS A 127 19.60 -8.01 2.34
C HIS A 127 20.03 -7.80 3.80
N ARG A 128 20.64 -8.79 4.44
CA ARG A 128 20.96 -8.78 5.88
C ARG A 128 21.66 -7.51 6.38
N HIS A 129 22.54 -6.91 5.58
CA HIS A 129 23.29 -5.72 5.99
C HIS A 129 22.45 -4.45 5.92
N PHE A 130 21.55 -4.34 4.93
CA PHE A 130 20.55 -3.26 4.89
C PHE A 130 19.59 -3.38 6.06
N LEU A 131 19.08 -4.59 6.32
CA LEU A 131 18.10 -4.87 7.37
C LEU A 131 18.60 -4.55 8.77
N ARG A 132 19.92 -4.65 9.03
CA ARG A 132 20.52 -4.23 10.30
C ARG A 132 20.40 -2.73 10.55
N ILE A 133 20.18 -1.89 9.52
CA ILE A 133 19.91 -0.47 9.72
C ILE A 133 18.62 -0.26 10.51
N LEU A 134 17.67 -1.19 10.42
CA LEU A 134 16.43 -1.18 11.21
C LEU A 134 16.68 -1.23 12.73
N GLU A 135 17.82 -1.73 13.18
CA GLU A 135 18.21 -1.72 14.60
C GLU A 135 18.34 -0.28 15.18
N LYS A 136 18.46 0.73 14.31
CA LYS A 136 18.48 2.14 14.69
C LYS A 136 17.09 2.73 14.98
N PHE A 137 16.01 2.06 14.57
CA PHE A 137 14.64 2.51 14.79
C PHE A 137 14.07 1.94 16.08
N ASP A 138 13.21 2.71 16.74
CA ASP A 138 12.54 2.27 17.98
C ASP A 138 11.39 1.31 17.66
N VAL A 139 10.69 1.54 16.53
CA VAL A 139 9.57 0.73 16.05
C VAL A 139 9.82 0.31 14.61
N VAL A 140 9.67 -0.98 14.33
CA VAL A 140 9.76 -1.56 12.98
C VAL A 140 8.43 -2.21 12.62
N LEU A 141 7.82 -1.72 11.55
CA LEU A 141 6.55 -2.20 11.01
C LEU A 141 6.77 -2.83 9.65
N LEU A 142 5.97 -3.83 9.29
CA LEU A 142 6.05 -4.56 8.03
C LEU A 142 4.67 -4.70 7.40
N TYR A 143 4.59 -4.49 6.08
CA TYR A 143 3.38 -4.81 5.32
C TYR A 143 3.22 -6.32 5.06
N TYR A 144 4.31 -7.10 5.15
CA TYR A 144 4.28 -8.54 4.92
C TYR A 144 4.23 -9.28 6.24
N SER A 145 3.08 -9.93 6.51
CA SER A 145 2.79 -10.57 7.79
C SER A 145 3.73 -11.74 8.10
N GLN A 146 4.04 -12.55 7.10
CA GLN A 146 4.86 -13.73 7.26
C GLN A 146 6.35 -13.41 7.48
N THR A 147 6.78 -12.21 7.13
CA THR A 147 8.17 -11.74 7.31
C THR A 147 8.46 -11.24 8.72
N VAL A 148 7.42 -10.93 9.52
CA VAL A 148 7.57 -10.33 10.87
C VAL A 148 8.47 -11.16 11.76
N LYS A 149 8.20 -12.44 11.90
CA LYS A 149 8.98 -13.33 12.78
C LYS A 149 10.42 -13.50 12.29
N PRO A 150 10.69 -13.89 11.03
CA PRO A 150 12.05 -14.02 10.53
C PRO A 150 12.91 -12.76 10.64
N LEU A 151 12.30 -11.59 10.38
CA LEU A 151 13.03 -10.33 10.51
C LEU A 151 13.32 -10.00 11.97
N SER A 152 12.37 -10.19 12.89
CA SER A 152 12.58 -9.95 14.33
C SER A 152 13.74 -10.79 14.89
N GLU A 153 13.88 -12.02 14.42
CA GLU A 153 14.97 -12.91 14.80
C GLU A 153 16.33 -12.42 14.27
N LEU A 154 16.37 -11.90 13.03
CA LEU A 154 17.60 -11.38 12.42
C LEU A 154 18.12 -10.13 13.15
N ILE A 155 17.24 -9.12 13.35
CA ILE A 155 17.64 -7.81 13.92
C ILE A 155 17.55 -7.79 15.44
N LYS A 156 17.12 -8.90 16.10
CA LYS A 156 16.94 -9.01 17.54
C LYS A 156 16.08 -7.89 18.15
N ARG A 157 15.09 -7.44 17.40
CA ARG A 157 14.10 -6.43 17.79
C ARG A 157 12.71 -6.90 17.42
N ARG A 158 11.72 -6.49 18.21
CA ARG A 158 10.32 -6.77 17.91
C ARG A 158 9.90 -6.00 16.67
N CYS A 159 9.48 -6.71 15.62
CA CYS A 159 8.75 -6.17 14.49
C CYS A 159 7.25 -6.43 14.67
N SER A 160 6.42 -5.64 14.01
CA SER A 160 4.97 -5.81 14.03
C SER A 160 4.39 -5.70 12.63
N PHE A 161 3.32 -6.44 12.39
CA PHE A 161 2.56 -6.34 11.14
C PHE A 161 1.71 -5.08 11.16
N LEU A 162 1.78 -4.29 10.10
CA LEU A 162 0.86 -3.21 9.78
C LEU A 162 0.33 -3.48 8.37
N PRO A 163 -0.94 -3.86 8.19
CA PRO A 163 -1.44 -4.14 6.85
C PRO A 163 -1.44 -2.88 5.97
N PRO A 164 -1.39 -3.02 4.64
CA PRO A 164 -1.66 -1.91 3.73
C PRO A 164 -3.02 -1.26 4.00
N GLY A 165 -3.21 -0.07 3.49
CA GLY A 165 -4.45 0.69 3.57
C GLY A 165 -4.81 1.32 2.24
N ILE A 166 -5.81 2.20 2.27
CA ILE A 166 -6.33 2.90 1.10
C ILE A 166 -6.88 4.28 1.52
N ASP A 167 -6.86 5.28 0.66
CA ASP A 167 -7.72 6.45 0.83
C ASP A 167 -9.17 6.05 0.51
N ALA A 168 -9.85 5.44 1.49
CA ALA A 168 -11.17 4.88 1.28
C ALA A 168 -12.19 5.94 0.86
N ILE A 169 -12.00 7.20 1.24
CA ILE A 169 -12.88 8.31 0.81
C ILE A 169 -12.73 8.57 -0.68
N SER A 170 -11.51 8.63 -1.20
CA SER A 170 -11.26 8.89 -2.62
C SER A 170 -11.70 7.74 -3.54
N PHE A 171 -11.64 6.50 -3.03
CA PHE A 171 -12.08 5.31 -3.78
C PHE A 171 -13.58 5.03 -3.63
N CYS A 172 -14.24 5.51 -2.58
CA CYS A 172 -15.66 5.28 -2.33
C CYS A 172 -16.54 5.83 -3.47
N PRO A 173 -17.49 5.04 -4.00
CA PRO A 173 -18.43 5.50 -5.02
C PRO A 173 -19.58 6.35 -4.45
N TYR A 174 -19.81 6.35 -3.15
CA TYR A 174 -20.90 7.07 -2.50
C TYR A 174 -20.50 8.49 -2.05
N PRO A 175 -21.46 9.45 -1.95
CA PRO A 175 -22.91 9.26 -2.08
C PRO A 175 -23.43 9.15 -3.51
N ASP A 176 -22.61 9.49 -4.53
CA ASP A 176 -23.04 9.59 -5.92
C ASP A 176 -22.42 8.44 -6.76
N PRO A 177 -23.02 7.22 -6.73
CA PRO A 177 -22.48 6.07 -7.41
C PRO A 177 -22.46 6.28 -8.92
N VAL A 178 -21.29 6.06 -9.53
CA VAL A 178 -21.09 6.20 -10.97
C VAL A 178 -21.52 4.93 -11.70
N GLN A 179 -21.99 5.09 -12.94
CA GLN A 179 -22.30 3.96 -13.81
C GLN A 179 -21.04 3.11 -14.08
N ARG A 180 -21.16 1.78 -13.96
CA ARG A 180 -20.09 0.84 -14.22
C ARG A 180 -20.09 0.44 -15.70
N VAL A 181 -19.27 1.13 -16.47
CA VAL A 181 -19.17 0.98 -17.94
C VAL A 181 -18.04 0.07 -18.37
N ILE A 182 -17.17 -0.34 -17.45
CA ILE A 182 -16.08 -1.29 -17.71
C ILE A 182 -16.51 -2.64 -17.14
N ASP A 183 -16.59 -3.67 -17.98
CA ASP A 183 -17.03 -4.97 -17.53
C ASP A 183 -15.96 -5.65 -16.67
N VAL A 184 -14.71 -5.71 -17.16
CA VAL A 184 -13.58 -6.28 -16.41
C VAL A 184 -12.40 -5.32 -16.46
N TYR A 185 -11.76 -5.09 -15.33
CA TYR A 185 -10.50 -4.36 -15.23
C TYR A 185 -9.40 -5.23 -14.64
N SER A 186 -8.23 -5.24 -15.29
CA SER A 186 -7.02 -5.93 -14.83
C SER A 186 -5.81 -5.03 -14.98
N ILE A 187 -5.05 -4.84 -13.90
CA ILE A 187 -3.85 -4.00 -13.89
C ILE A 187 -2.67 -4.73 -13.23
N GLY A 188 -1.49 -4.59 -13.82
CA GLY A 188 -0.25 -5.15 -13.32
C GLY A 188 -0.02 -6.59 -13.78
N ARG A 189 0.36 -7.48 -12.84
CA ARG A 189 0.69 -8.88 -13.16
C ARG A 189 -0.54 -9.65 -13.60
N ARG A 190 -0.45 -10.34 -14.72
CA ARG A 190 -1.54 -11.11 -15.32
C ARG A 190 -1.07 -12.51 -15.71
N SER A 191 -1.94 -13.49 -15.49
CA SER A 191 -1.82 -14.80 -16.13
C SER A 191 -2.07 -14.68 -17.63
N GLN A 192 -1.22 -15.28 -18.43
CA GLN A 192 -1.41 -15.32 -19.88
C GLN A 192 -2.68 -16.13 -20.25
N ILE A 193 -2.96 -17.21 -19.54
CA ILE A 193 -4.13 -18.07 -19.77
C ILE A 193 -5.42 -17.29 -19.47
N THR A 194 -5.53 -16.73 -18.28
CA THR A 194 -6.73 -15.96 -17.87
C THR A 194 -6.91 -14.71 -18.75
N HIS A 195 -5.80 -14.04 -19.10
CA HIS A 195 -5.85 -12.87 -19.98
C HIS A 195 -6.36 -13.21 -21.38
N GLN A 196 -5.84 -14.28 -21.99
CA GLN A 196 -6.29 -14.74 -23.30
C GLN A 196 -7.78 -15.09 -23.28
N LYS A 197 -8.24 -15.80 -22.23
CA LYS A 197 -9.65 -16.14 -22.07
C LYS A 197 -10.54 -14.91 -21.91
N LEU A 198 -10.09 -13.88 -21.20
CA LEU A 198 -10.81 -12.60 -21.08
C LEU A 198 -10.88 -11.83 -22.42
N LEU A 199 -9.83 -11.90 -23.25
CA LEU A 199 -9.85 -11.30 -24.58
C LEU A 199 -10.85 -12.00 -25.51
N GLU A 200 -10.91 -13.33 -25.47
CA GLU A 200 -11.88 -14.14 -26.22
C GLU A 200 -13.30 -13.82 -25.76
N TRP A 201 -13.56 -13.89 -24.46
CA TRP A 201 -14.84 -13.55 -23.86
C TRP A 201 -15.30 -12.14 -24.24
N ALA A 202 -14.43 -11.14 -24.13
CA ALA A 202 -14.76 -9.75 -24.46
C ALA A 202 -15.15 -9.58 -25.95
N ARG A 203 -14.46 -10.29 -26.87
CA ARG A 203 -14.76 -10.29 -28.30
C ARG A 203 -16.10 -10.96 -28.60
N GLU A 204 -16.35 -12.14 -28.04
CA GLU A 204 -17.57 -12.93 -28.28
C GLU A 204 -18.81 -12.23 -27.73
N THR A 205 -18.70 -11.64 -26.54
CA THR A 205 -19.83 -11.02 -25.83
C THR A 205 -19.97 -9.53 -26.10
N ARG A 206 -19.03 -8.91 -26.83
CA ARG A 206 -18.93 -7.46 -27.06
C ARG A 206 -18.83 -6.65 -25.76
N ARG A 207 -18.14 -7.20 -24.76
CA ARG A 207 -17.93 -6.60 -23.44
C ARG A 207 -16.60 -5.84 -23.37
N PHE A 208 -16.52 -4.85 -22.49
CA PHE A 208 -15.35 -4.01 -22.35
C PHE A 208 -14.38 -4.57 -21.31
N TYR A 209 -13.26 -5.14 -21.79
CA TYR A 209 -12.14 -5.56 -20.96
C TYR A 209 -11.02 -4.52 -21.05
N LEU A 210 -10.76 -3.84 -19.91
CA LEU A 210 -9.67 -2.85 -19.78
C LEU A 210 -8.47 -3.48 -19.09
N TYR A 211 -7.27 -3.25 -19.64
CA TYR A 211 -6.02 -3.72 -19.05
C TYR A 211 -4.84 -2.82 -19.44
N ASP A 212 -3.77 -2.82 -18.60
CA ASP A 212 -2.54 -2.11 -18.88
C ASP A 212 -1.66 -2.90 -19.88
N THR A 213 -0.95 -2.18 -20.73
CA THR A 213 -0.07 -2.77 -21.76
C THR A 213 1.41 -2.69 -21.41
N ILE A 214 1.78 -1.86 -20.43
CA ILE A 214 3.17 -1.56 -20.05
C ILE A 214 3.43 -2.01 -18.61
N ARG A 215 4.49 -2.80 -18.42
CA ARG A 215 4.99 -3.16 -17.10
C ARG A 215 6.03 -2.13 -16.62
N GLY A 216 6.07 -1.84 -15.31
CA GLY A 216 7.07 -0.97 -14.70
C GLY A 216 6.97 0.50 -15.12
N SER A 217 5.79 0.94 -15.52
CA SER A 217 5.57 2.33 -15.88
C SER A 217 5.72 3.28 -14.69
N GLN A 218 6.10 4.52 -14.98
CA GLN A 218 6.18 5.60 -14.03
C GLN A 218 5.04 6.60 -14.27
N THR A 219 4.59 7.26 -13.22
CA THR A 219 3.63 8.35 -13.32
C THR A 219 4.33 9.70 -13.18
N ILE A 220 3.79 10.73 -13.80
CA ILE A 220 4.25 12.12 -13.64
C ILE A 220 3.83 12.63 -12.25
N ASP A 221 2.62 12.31 -11.83
CA ASP A 221 2.05 12.71 -10.54
C ASP A 221 1.36 11.52 -9.86
N SER A 222 1.78 11.23 -8.64
CA SER A 222 1.24 10.11 -7.86
C SER A 222 -0.22 10.32 -7.44
N LYS A 223 -0.64 11.57 -7.15
CA LYS A 223 -2.01 11.90 -6.76
C LYS A 223 -2.97 11.73 -7.93
N GLU A 224 -2.58 12.27 -9.10
CA GLU A 224 -3.36 12.11 -10.33
C GLU A 224 -3.47 10.64 -10.74
N HIS A 225 -2.38 9.88 -10.60
CA HIS A 225 -2.43 8.44 -10.84
C HIS A 225 -3.42 7.72 -9.90
N ARG A 226 -3.41 8.04 -8.60
CA ARG A 226 -4.34 7.45 -7.62
C ARG A 226 -5.79 7.85 -7.91
N ALA A 227 -6.03 9.11 -8.28
CA ALA A 227 -7.36 9.59 -8.67
C ALA A 227 -7.87 8.90 -9.93
N ALA A 228 -7.03 8.77 -10.96
CA ALA A 228 -7.35 8.04 -12.19
C ALA A 228 -7.66 6.56 -11.91
N LEU A 229 -6.85 5.89 -11.11
CA LEU A 229 -7.07 4.49 -10.73
C LEU A 229 -8.39 4.31 -9.98
N ALA A 230 -8.68 5.17 -8.99
CA ALA A 230 -9.95 5.14 -8.26
C ALA A 230 -11.14 5.31 -9.21
N ASN A 231 -11.04 6.25 -10.17
CA ASN A 231 -12.09 6.48 -11.17
C ASN A 231 -12.32 5.26 -12.07
N ILE A 232 -11.26 4.57 -12.49
CA ILE A 232 -11.37 3.37 -13.33
C ILE A 232 -12.01 2.22 -12.54
N ILE A 233 -11.55 1.94 -11.32
CA ILE A 233 -12.07 0.82 -10.53
C ILE A 233 -13.54 1.07 -10.13
N ARG A 234 -13.93 2.29 -9.75
CA ARG A 234 -15.34 2.64 -9.47
C ARG A 234 -16.26 2.39 -10.66
N ARG A 235 -15.75 2.51 -11.89
CA ARG A 235 -16.50 2.26 -13.13
C ARG A 235 -16.41 0.83 -13.64
N SER A 236 -15.68 -0.02 -12.92
CA SER A 236 -15.52 -1.43 -13.27
C SER A 236 -16.54 -2.30 -12.52
N ARG A 237 -17.14 -3.28 -13.21
CA ARG A 237 -18.03 -4.26 -12.61
C ARG A 237 -17.19 -5.30 -11.86
N TYR A 238 -16.17 -5.82 -12.53
CA TYR A 238 -15.24 -6.84 -12.03
C TYR A 238 -13.81 -6.31 -12.03
N PHE A 239 -13.08 -6.62 -10.98
CA PHE A 239 -11.68 -6.24 -10.83
C PHE A 239 -10.83 -7.47 -10.53
N ILE A 240 -9.82 -7.72 -11.39
CA ILE A 240 -8.94 -8.87 -11.22
C ILE A 240 -7.92 -8.57 -10.12
N VAL A 241 -7.86 -9.43 -9.11
CA VAL A 241 -6.97 -9.32 -7.96
C VAL A 241 -6.17 -10.61 -7.76
N ASN A 242 -4.89 -10.49 -7.43
CA ASN A 242 -4.03 -11.63 -7.13
C ASN A 242 -2.99 -11.25 -6.07
N PRO A 243 -2.48 -12.22 -5.30
CA PRO A 243 -1.38 -12.01 -4.37
C PRO A 243 -0.14 -11.42 -5.03
N GLY A 244 0.67 -10.72 -4.25
CA GLY A 244 1.93 -10.17 -4.72
C GLY A 244 2.83 -11.28 -5.29
N LYS A 245 3.44 -11.01 -6.46
CA LYS A 245 4.39 -11.93 -7.14
C LYS A 245 3.91 -13.37 -7.29
N ILE A 246 2.61 -13.57 -7.52
CA ILE A 246 2.03 -14.90 -7.70
C ILE A 246 2.65 -15.68 -8.88
N ASP A 247 3.10 -14.96 -9.89
CA ASP A 247 3.76 -15.47 -11.11
C ASP A 247 5.28 -15.64 -10.97
N ASP A 248 5.85 -15.35 -9.79
CA ASP A 248 7.29 -15.45 -9.52
C ASP A 248 7.59 -16.29 -8.26
N PRO A 249 7.42 -17.62 -8.34
CA PRO A 249 7.73 -18.50 -7.21
C PRO A 249 9.20 -18.48 -6.79
N SER A 250 10.11 -18.12 -7.72
CA SER A 250 11.54 -18.05 -7.42
C SER A 250 11.86 -16.94 -6.43
N GLN A 251 11.12 -15.84 -6.47
CA GLN A 251 11.30 -14.68 -5.59
C GLN A 251 10.49 -14.80 -4.30
N ARG A 252 9.21 -15.19 -4.39
CA ARG A 252 8.35 -15.29 -3.21
C ARG A 252 8.54 -16.56 -2.37
N GLY A 253 9.07 -17.62 -2.96
CA GLY A 253 9.07 -18.94 -2.32
C GLY A 253 7.63 -19.42 -2.03
N GLN A 254 7.41 -19.91 -0.81
CA GLN A 254 6.07 -20.31 -0.33
C GLN A 254 5.28 -19.15 0.30
N GLN A 255 5.89 -17.98 0.44
CA GLN A 255 5.23 -16.80 1.05
C GLN A 255 4.12 -16.28 0.15
N ILE A 256 2.97 -15.96 0.74
CA ILE A 256 1.80 -15.39 0.05
C ILE A 256 1.37 -14.14 0.82
N GLU A 257 1.44 -12.97 0.17
CA GLU A 257 1.14 -11.69 0.80
C GLU A 257 0.00 -10.95 0.08
N ILE A 258 -0.69 -10.12 0.84
CA ILE A 258 -1.84 -9.36 0.37
C ILE A 258 -1.35 -8.14 -0.42
N GLY A 259 -1.75 -8.05 -1.69
CA GLY A 259 -1.47 -6.87 -2.51
C GLY A 259 -2.45 -5.72 -2.28
N ASN A 260 -2.08 -4.51 -2.68
CA ASN A 260 -2.92 -3.31 -2.57
C ASN A 260 -4.27 -3.43 -3.33
N ARG A 261 -4.33 -4.26 -4.38
CA ARG A 261 -5.51 -4.44 -5.23
C ARG A 261 -6.75 -4.89 -4.46
N TYR A 262 -6.59 -5.66 -3.38
CA TYR A 262 -7.72 -6.09 -2.55
C TYR A 262 -8.35 -4.91 -1.81
N PHE A 263 -7.55 -3.99 -1.29
CA PHE A 263 -8.02 -2.78 -0.63
C PHE A 263 -8.66 -1.80 -1.62
N GLU A 264 -8.05 -1.64 -2.79
CA GLU A 264 -8.53 -0.79 -3.88
C GLU A 264 -9.87 -1.27 -4.43
N GLY A 265 -10.00 -2.57 -4.70
CA GLY A 265 -11.23 -3.18 -5.19
C GLY A 265 -12.39 -3.06 -4.20
N ALA A 266 -12.14 -3.39 -2.92
CA ALA A 266 -13.13 -3.27 -1.87
C ALA A 266 -13.61 -1.82 -1.70
N ALA A 267 -12.70 -0.85 -1.59
CA ALA A 267 -13.03 0.55 -1.40
C ALA A 267 -13.83 1.16 -2.58
N ALA A 268 -13.57 0.71 -3.80
CA ALA A 268 -14.28 1.15 -5.00
C ALA A 268 -15.58 0.38 -5.27
N GLY A 269 -15.90 -0.62 -4.45
CA GLY A 269 -17.07 -1.47 -4.62
C GLY A 269 -17.06 -2.27 -5.93
N ALA A 270 -15.89 -2.61 -6.46
CA ALA A 270 -15.78 -3.54 -7.58
C ALA A 270 -15.82 -4.98 -7.08
N ILE A 271 -16.49 -5.88 -7.79
CA ILE A 271 -16.48 -7.31 -7.44
C ILE A 271 -15.10 -7.86 -7.78
N MET A 272 -14.38 -8.27 -6.75
CA MET A 272 -13.04 -8.83 -6.90
C MET A 272 -13.09 -10.28 -7.35
N ILE A 273 -12.39 -10.59 -8.43
CA ILE A 273 -12.24 -11.96 -8.97
C ILE A 273 -10.75 -12.29 -9.01
N GLY A 274 -10.36 -13.44 -8.48
CA GLY A 274 -8.98 -13.91 -8.56
C GLY A 274 -8.57 -14.84 -7.45
N GLU A 275 -7.26 -14.97 -7.25
CA GLU A 275 -6.71 -15.86 -6.23
C GLU A 275 -6.85 -15.22 -4.84
N ARG A 276 -7.33 -16.02 -3.88
CA ARG A 276 -7.44 -15.60 -2.49
C ARG A 276 -6.14 -15.94 -1.75
N PRO A 277 -5.47 -14.97 -1.12
CA PRO A 277 -4.27 -15.26 -0.33
C PRO A 277 -4.57 -16.26 0.78
N ALA A 278 -3.87 -17.39 0.77
CA ALA A 278 -4.01 -18.42 1.80
C ALA A 278 -3.12 -18.08 3.01
N ASN A 279 -3.47 -17.04 3.75
CA ASN A 279 -2.78 -16.65 4.97
C ASN A 279 -3.74 -16.05 6.01
N GLU A 280 -3.37 -16.13 7.30
CA GLU A 280 -4.17 -15.67 8.43
C GLU A 280 -4.48 -14.16 8.35
N ALA A 281 -3.55 -13.36 7.86
CA ALA A 281 -3.76 -11.92 7.73
C ALA A 281 -4.89 -11.61 6.74
N PHE A 282 -4.98 -12.34 5.62
CA PHE A 282 -6.09 -12.17 4.68
C PHE A 282 -7.41 -12.59 5.30
N GLU A 283 -7.47 -13.73 5.98
CA GLU A 283 -8.69 -14.21 6.64
C GLU A 283 -9.21 -13.22 7.69
N THR A 284 -8.31 -12.53 8.39
CA THR A 284 -8.69 -11.50 9.37
C THR A 284 -9.13 -10.19 8.71
N LEU A 285 -8.44 -9.75 7.64
CA LEU A 285 -8.70 -8.46 7.02
C LEU A 285 -9.88 -8.48 6.05
N PHE A 286 -10.18 -9.63 5.45
CA PHE A 286 -11.22 -9.83 4.43
C PHE A 286 -12.17 -10.97 4.84
N GLU A 287 -12.59 -11.00 6.11
CA GLU A 287 -13.38 -12.07 6.72
C GLU A 287 -14.84 -12.14 6.26
N TRP A 288 -15.33 -11.14 5.51
CA TRP A 288 -16.71 -11.13 5.07
C TRP A 288 -16.96 -12.05 3.87
N PRO A 289 -18.18 -12.57 3.73
CA PRO A 289 -18.54 -13.45 2.62
C PRO A 289 -18.34 -12.79 1.25
N ASP A 290 -17.91 -13.57 0.29
CA ASP A 290 -17.68 -13.10 -1.09
C ASP A 290 -16.68 -11.92 -1.22
N ALA A 291 -15.79 -11.70 -0.22
CA ALA A 291 -14.77 -10.67 -0.30
C ALA A 291 -13.94 -10.76 -1.61
N VAL A 292 -13.66 -11.97 -2.04
CA VAL A 292 -13.07 -12.29 -3.35
C VAL A 292 -13.78 -13.51 -3.91
N THR A 293 -14.32 -13.41 -5.12
CA THR A 293 -14.77 -14.57 -5.89
C THR A 293 -13.54 -15.33 -6.36
N ARG A 294 -13.33 -16.51 -5.78
CA ARG A 294 -12.11 -17.28 -6.01
C ARG A 294 -12.04 -17.83 -7.42
N VAL A 295 -10.98 -17.51 -8.12
CA VAL A 295 -10.60 -18.05 -9.42
C VAL A 295 -9.09 -18.29 -9.40
N PRO A 296 -8.60 -19.48 -9.81
CA PRO A 296 -7.18 -19.74 -9.90
C PRO A 296 -6.46 -18.72 -10.79
N TYR A 297 -5.23 -18.39 -10.47
CA TYR A 297 -4.43 -17.43 -11.26
C TYR A 297 -4.43 -17.77 -12.76
N ASN A 298 -4.20 -19.05 -13.08
CA ASN A 298 -4.25 -19.57 -14.45
C ASN A 298 -5.63 -20.22 -14.70
N SER A 299 -6.66 -19.42 -14.90
CA SER A 299 -8.02 -19.92 -15.15
C SER A 299 -8.39 -19.84 -16.62
N SER A 300 -8.87 -20.97 -17.16
CA SER A 300 -9.54 -21.05 -18.47
C SER A 300 -11.06 -20.77 -18.38
N ASP A 301 -11.60 -20.72 -17.14
CA ASP A 301 -13.05 -20.74 -16.88
C ASP A 301 -13.58 -19.44 -16.27
N ILE A 302 -12.80 -18.35 -16.36
CA ILE A 302 -13.15 -17.06 -15.79
C ILE A 302 -14.43 -16.46 -16.38
N ASP A 303 -14.74 -16.77 -17.65
CA ASP A 303 -15.97 -16.38 -18.32
C ASP A 303 -17.21 -17.05 -17.70
N MET A 304 -17.09 -18.30 -17.26
CA MET A 304 -18.18 -18.99 -16.56
C MET A 304 -18.46 -18.35 -15.20
N VAL A 305 -17.39 -17.98 -14.47
CA VAL A 305 -17.54 -17.28 -13.19
C VAL A 305 -18.20 -15.92 -13.36
N ILE A 306 -17.83 -15.17 -14.41
CA ILE A 306 -18.47 -13.88 -14.74
C ILE A 306 -19.95 -14.11 -15.08
N LYS A 307 -20.27 -15.15 -15.85
CA LYS A 307 -21.65 -15.50 -16.21
C LYS A 307 -22.50 -15.85 -14.98
N ASP A 308 -21.96 -16.60 -14.03
CA ASP A 308 -22.64 -16.95 -12.78
C ASP A 308 -22.89 -15.70 -11.92
N LEU A 309 -21.92 -14.80 -11.83
CA LEU A 309 -22.09 -13.53 -11.13
C LEU A 309 -23.12 -12.63 -11.85
N ASP A 310 -23.14 -12.60 -13.17
CA ASP A 310 -24.10 -11.83 -13.97
C ASP A 310 -25.53 -12.33 -13.80
N ALA A 311 -25.72 -13.61 -13.47
CA ALA A 311 -27.02 -14.20 -13.23
C ALA A 311 -27.64 -13.83 -11.85
N ASP A 312 -26.86 -13.23 -10.93
CA ASP A 312 -27.30 -12.88 -9.57
C ASP A 312 -27.01 -11.39 -9.24
N PRO A 313 -27.88 -10.47 -9.70
CA PRO A 313 -27.70 -9.03 -9.44
C PRO A 313 -27.77 -8.66 -7.93
N GLU A 314 -28.56 -9.38 -7.15
CA GLU A 314 -28.69 -9.12 -5.70
C GLU A 314 -27.40 -9.48 -4.98
N ARG A 315 -26.77 -10.60 -5.34
CA ARG A 315 -25.47 -10.98 -4.83
C ARG A 315 -24.40 -9.96 -5.23
N GLN A 316 -24.42 -9.50 -6.48
CA GLN A 316 -23.48 -8.47 -6.93
C GLN A 316 -23.57 -7.20 -6.08
N GLU A 317 -24.79 -6.73 -5.84
CA GLU A 317 -25.01 -5.50 -5.06
C GLU A 317 -24.57 -5.69 -3.61
N ARG A 318 -24.91 -6.81 -2.97
CA ARG A 318 -24.45 -7.16 -1.64
C ARG A 318 -22.93 -7.16 -1.54
N ILE A 319 -22.21 -7.79 -2.48
CA ILE A 319 -20.74 -7.82 -2.52
C ILE A 319 -20.18 -6.41 -2.58
N ARG A 320 -20.69 -5.57 -3.47
CA ARG A 320 -20.23 -4.19 -3.67
C ARG A 320 -20.38 -3.36 -2.40
N ARG A 321 -21.57 -3.35 -1.81
CA ARG A 321 -21.86 -2.59 -0.59
C ARG A 321 -21.03 -3.07 0.59
N THR A 322 -20.98 -4.37 0.81
CA THR A 322 -20.18 -4.94 1.90
C THR A 322 -18.72 -4.55 1.75
N GLY A 323 -18.13 -4.68 0.55
CA GLY A 323 -16.75 -4.28 0.29
C GLY A 323 -16.48 -2.82 0.65
N VAL A 324 -17.35 -1.90 0.20
CA VAL A 324 -17.20 -0.47 0.50
C VAL A 324 -17.33 -0.19 2.00
N VAL A 325 -18.35 -0.75 2.68
CA VAL A 325 -18.53 -0.57 4.12
C VAL A 325 -17.31 -1.06 4.89
N GLN A 326 -16.80 -2.25 4.57
CA GLN A 326 -15.61 -2.81 5.22
C GLN A 326 -14.36 -1.95 4.96
N ALA A 327 -14.18 -1.45 3.74
CA ALA A 327 -13.05 -0.58 3.44
C ALA A 327 -13.12 0.74 4.22
N LEU A 328 -14.29 1.39 4.27
CA LEU A 328 -14.50 2.64 5.00
C LEU A 328 -14.33 2.49 6.51
N THR A 329 -14.72 1.35 7.09
CA THR A 329 -14.69 1.14 8.54
C THR A 329 -13.40 0.49 9.05
N ARG A 330 -12.59 -0.13 8.17
CA ARG A 330 -11.43 -0.93 8.59
C ARG A 330 -10.14 -0.67 7.82
N HIS A 331 -10.20 -0.18 6.57
CA HIS A 331 -9.03 -0.18 5.69
C HIS A 331 -8.52 1.20 5.30
N ASP A 332 -9.17 2.28 5.74
CA ASP A 332 -8.66 3.63 5.52
C ASP A 332 -7.29 3.84 6.18
N TRP A 333 -6.46 4.68 5.58
CA TRP A 333 -5.14 5.04 6.10
C TRP A 333 -5.18 5.62 7.51
N VAL A 334 -6.28 6.23 7.94
CA VAL A 334 -6.42 6.76 9.30
C VAL A 334 -6.24 5.68 10.36
N TYR A 335 -6.75 4.47 10.12
CA TYR A 335 -6.60 3.35 11.06
C TYR A 335 -5.16 2.83 11.11
N ARG A 336 -4.43 2.92 9.99
CA ARG A 336 -3.00 2.58 9.93
C ARG A 336 -2.17 3.61 10.68
N TRP A 337 -2.51 4.88 10.51
CA TRP A 337 -1.85 5.95 11.25
C TRP A 337 -2.09 5.87 12.76
N GLU A 338 -3.30 5.57 13.20
CA GLU A 338 -3.58 5.31 14.61
C GLU A 338 -2.73 4.17 15.20
N ALA A 339 -2.55 3.07 14.45
CA ALA A 339 -1.69 1.97 14.88
C ALA A 339 -0.21 2.41 15.00
N VAL A 340 0.27 3.24 14.07
CA VAL A 340 1.62 3.85 14.15
C VAL A 340 1.73 4.75 15.37
N LEU A 341 0.79 5.67 15.60
CA LEU A 341 0.78 6.56 16.77
C LEU A 341 0.75 5.77 18.08
N LYS A 342 -0.09 4.74 18.16
CA LYS A 342 -0.16 3.86 19.33
C LYS A 342 1.18 3.19 19.63
N SER A 343 1.90 2.75 18.59
CA SER A 343 3.24 2.15 18.77
C SER A 343 4.29 3.16 19.24
N ALA A 344 4.07 4.45 18.95
CA ALA A 344 4.90 5.57 19.42
C ALA A 344 4.40 6.21 20.73
N GLY A 345 3.35 5.67 21.36
CA GLY A 345 2.79 6.20 22.61
C GLY A 345 2.04 7.52 22.46
N LEU A 346 1.51 7.83 21.26
CA LEU A 346 0.79 9.06 20.97
C LEU A 346 -0.69 8.82 20.70
N ALA A 347 -1.51 9.82 20.98
CA ALA A 347 -2.93 9.85 20.61
C ALA A 347 -3.12 10.54 19.23
N PRO A 348 -4.14 10.14 18.46
CA PRO A 348 -4.54 10.84 17.25
C PRO A 348 -5.00 12.27 17.52
N LEU A 349 -4.89 13.17 16.53
CA LEU A 349 -5.41 14.52 16.61
C LEU A 349 -6.87 14.58 16.16
N GLN A 350 -7.52 15.73 16.45
CA GLN A 350 -8.92 15.98 16.11
C GLN A 350 -9.22 15.74 14.61
N ALA A 351 -8.31 16.12 13.71
CA ALA A 351 -8.50 15.90 12.27
C ALA A 351 -8.59 14.42 11.87
N ALA A 352 -7.91 13.52 12.60
CA ALA A 352 -8.05 12.08 12.41
C ALA A 352 -9.45 11.59 12.82
N GLU A 353 -9.99 12.10 13.95
CA GLU A 353 -11.34 11.79 14.40
C GLU A 353 -12.40 12.31 13.41
N GLU A 354 -12.23 13.52 12.90
CA GLU A 354 -13.10 14.10 11.87
C GLU A 354 -13.11 13.25 10.59
N ARG A 355 -11.94 12.74 10.17
CA ARG A 355 -11.86 11.80 9.05
C ARG A 355 -12.65 10.52 9.34
N LYS A 356 -12.54 9.95 10.53
CA LYS A 356 -13.32 8.76 10.92
C LYS A 356 -14.83 9.02 10.96
N VAL A 357 -15.26 10.20 11.40
CA VAL A 357 -16.69 10.61 11.33
C VAL A 357 -17.18 10.61 9.88
N ARG A 358 -16.38 11.19 8.95
CA ARG A 358 -16.71 11.18 7.53
C ARG A 358 -16.78 9.78 6.94
N LEU A 359 -15.84 8.90 7.31
CA LEU A 359 -15.82 7.49 6.87
C LEU A 359 -17.07 6.74 7.35
N ARG A 360 -17.48 6.90 8.63
CA ARG A 360 -18.71 6.29 9.16
C ARG A 360 -19.95 6.76 8.42
N LYS A 361 -20.07 8.08 8.18
CA LYS A 361 -21.20 8.63 7.42
C LYS A 361 -21.30 8.04 6.01
N LEU A 362 -20.19 7.88 5.31
CA LEU A 362 -20.15 7.23 3.99
C LEU A 362 -20.53 5.75 4.08
N ALA A 363 -20.09 5.04 5.12
CA ALA A 363 -20.45 3.64 5.34
C ALA A 363 -21.94 3.47 5.62
N GLU A 364 -22.58 4.37 6.37
CA GLU A 364 -24.02 4.41 6.59
C GLU A 364 -24.78 4.61 5.26
N ILE A 365 -24.35 5.55 4.44
CA ILE A 365 -24.94 5.77 3.10
C ILE A 365 -24.78 4.52 2.24
N ALA A 366 -23.60 3.92 2.20
CA ALA A 366 -23.32 2.70 1.43
C ALA A 366 -24.17 1.50 1.88
N SER A 367 -24.53 1.42 3.17
CA SER A 367 -25.35 0.33 3.71
C SER A 367 -26.84 0.45 3.40
N GLN A 368 -27.34 1.68 3.15
CA GLN A 368 -28.75 1.98 2.91
C GLN A 368 -29.13 2.01 1.42
N GLY A 369 -28.21 2.39 0.55
CA GLY A 369 -28.40 2.49 -0.91
C GLY A 369 -28.30 1.14 -1.59
#